data_bb734de4e1b89f42daaffd0a49a60f2a
#
_entry.id   bb734de4e1b89f42daaffd0a49a60f2a
#
_cell.length_a   1.000
_cell.length_b   1.000
_cell.length_c   1.000
_cell.angle_alpha   90.00
_cell.angle_beta   90.00
_cell.angle_gamma   90.00
#
_symmetry.space_group_name_H-M   'P 1'
#
loop_
_entity.id
_entity.type
_entity.pdbx_description
1 polymer ?
#
loop_
_entity_poly.entity_id
_entity_poly.type
_entity_poly.pdbx_seq_one_letter_code
_entity_poly.pdbx_strand_id
1 'polypeptide(L)'
;MVVLATVLAAGSAQADRLDDIKKAGVLRVAAFDSNPPFGFIDQKSKQIVGLDVDYAKALANKLGVTLELRSTNPANRIPLLTSGKVDFVLANFTITEERAKQLDFSIPYFSSGQQFLAKKGTLSSPDQLNGLRIAADKGTTNEIVLRRDFPKAVVVSFDDTPFAFTALRNGNVQAVTQDGPKLVSLLANLPDKEAYEIPPFTVSNDYMGVGIPKGEARLVAFVNETLLELEGNGKAAAIYDAWFGPNTPQPLPRLFKIGDKK
;
A
#
# COMPACT_ATOMS: atom_id res chain seq x y z
N MET A 1 36.48 47.01 30.52
CA MET A 1 36.44 45.54 30.32
C MET A 1 35.05 45.18 29.77
N VAL A 2 35.01 44.85 28.48
CA VAL A 2 33.78 44.38 27.80
C VAL A 2 33.87 42.86 27.77
N VAL A 3 32.97 42.18 28.49
CA VAL A 3 32.87 40.71 28.46
C VAL A 3 31.99 40.33 27.29
N LEU A 4 32.59 39.79 26.24
CA LEU A 4 31.90 39.23 25.10
C LEU A 4 31.35 37.86 25.50
N ALA A 5 30.01 37.79 25.70
CA ALA A 5 29.34 36.52 25.93
C ALA A 5 29.13 35.81 24.59
N THR A 6 29.91 34.77 24.31
CA THR A 6 29.71 33.86 23.17
C THR A 6 28.53 32.95 23.47
N VAL A 7 27.38 33.21 22.85
CA VAL A 7 26.24 32.30 22.87
C VAL A 7 26.56 31.14 21.93
N LEU A 8 26.95 30.00 22.47
CA LEU A 8 26.97 28.73 21.73
C LEU A 8 25.51 28.35 21.46
N ALA A 9 25.07 28.53 20.22
CA ALA A 9 23.86 27.90 19.71
C ALA A 9 24.10 26.39 19.66
N ALA A 10 23.67 25.68 20.71
CA ALA A 10 23.54 24.22 20.66
C ALA A 10 22.43 23.91 19.65
N GLY A 11 22.83 23.65 18.39
CA GLY A 11 21.94 23.03 17.43
C GLY A 11 21.46 21.72 18.05
N SER A 12 20.16 21.65 18.36
CA SER A 12 19.49 20.38 18.73
C SER A 12 19.75 19.43 17.56
N ALA A 13 20.67 18.48 17.74
CA ALA A 13 20.78 17.33 16.86
C ALA A 13 19.43 16.61 16.93
N GLN A 14 18.58 16.86 15.96
CA GLN A 14 17.34 16.11 15.82
C GLN A 14 17.77 14.65 15.66
N ALA A 15 17.34 13.79 16.59
CA ALA A 15 17.65 12.37 16.53
C ALA A 15 17.18 11.86 15.14
N ASP A 16 18.14 11.36 14.36
CA ASP A 16 17.88 10.88 13.01
C ASP A 16 17.25 9.49 13.10
N ARG A 17 16.05 9.35 12.59
CA ARG A 17 15.29 8.09 12.68
C ARG A 17 16.05 6.90 12.11
N LEU A 18 16.87 7.09 11.09
CA LEU A 18 17.71 6.04 10.52
C LEU A 18 18.72 5.50 11.54
N ASP A 19 19.36 6.39 12.32
CA ASP A 19 20.32 6.01 13.35
C ASP A 19 19.60 5.37 14.56
N ASP A 20 18.41 5.84 14.90
CA ASP A 20 17.58 5.23 15.95
C ASP A 20 17.19 3.79 15.61
N ILE A 21 16.76 3.52 14.36
CA ILE A 21 16.43 2.17 13.90
C ILE A 21 17.65 1.26 13.99
N LYS A 22 18.83 1.72 13.52
CA LYS A 22 20.08 0.96 13.59
C LYS A 22 20.48 0.67 15.02
N LYS A 23 20.39 1.65 15.91
CA LYS A 23 20.70 1.51 17.33
C LYS A 23 19.74 0.56 18.05
N ALA A 24 18.45 0.61 17.71
CA ALA A 24 17.44 -0.29 18.25
C ALA A 24 17.58 -1.73 17.73
N GLY A 25 18.25 -1.94 16.58
CA GLY A 25 18.38 -3.23 15.93
C GLY A 25 17.06 -3.78 15.36
N VAL A 26 16.05 -2.95 15.25
CA VAL A 26 14.69 -3.35 14.81
C VAL A 26 14.10 -2.30 13.89
N LEU A 27 13.57 -2.76 12.74
CA LEU A 27 12.73 -1.98 11.83
C LEU A 27 11.26 -2.37 12.02
N ARG A 28 10.42 -1.44 12.45
CA ARG A 28 8.98 -1.64 12.65
C ARG A 28 8.20 -1.17 11.43
N VAL A 29 7.48 -2.08 10.80
CA VAL A 29 6.74 -1.79 9.55
C VAL A 29 5.27 -2.14 9.72
N ALA A 30 4.38 -1.17 9.42
CA ALA A 30 2.97 -1.44 9.28
C ALA A 30 2.71 -2.13 7.94
N ALA A 31 2.10 -3.30 7.97
CA ALA A 31 1.73 -4.10 6.81
C ALA A 31 0.30 -4.62 6.95
N PHE A 32 -0.37 -4.86 5.84
CA PHE A 32 -1.66 -5.55 5.85
C PHE A 32 -1.50 -7.02 6.25
N ASP A 33 -2.56 -7.59 6.81
CA ASP A 33 -2.66 -9.01 7.18
C ASP A 33 -3.85 -9.74 6.54
N SER A 34 -4.64 -9.04 5.73
CA SER A 34 -5.89 -9.50 5.11
C SER A 34 -6.05 -9.08 3.64
N ASN A 35 -5.00 -8.55 3.01
CA ASN A 35 -5.02 -8.00 1.65
C ASN A 35 -4.03 -8.68 0.69
N PRO A 36 -4.29 -9.94 0.28
CA PRO A 36 -3.46 -10.61 -0.70
C PRO A 36 -3.49 -9.87 -2.07
N PRO A 37 -2.37 -9.86 -2.81
CA PRO A 37 -1.10 -10.48 -2.51
C PRO A 37 -0.08 -9.51 -1.86
N PHE A 38 -0.49 -8.30 -1.42
CA PHE A 38 0.39 -7.27 -0.86
C PHE A 38 0.82 -7.58 0.58
N GLY A 39 -0.14 -7.91 1.45
CA GLY A 39 0.11 -8.31 2.82
C GLY A 39 -1.05 -9.13 3.39
N PHE A 40 -0.80 -10.36 3.79
CA PHE A 40 -1.83 -11.27 4.33
C PHE A 40 -1.23 -12.37 5.19
N ILE A 41 -2.05 -12.98 6.05
CA ILE A 41 -1.62 -14.13 6.85
C ILE A 41 -1.63 -15.38 5.97
N ASP A 42 -0.47 -15.97 5.76
CA ASP A 42 -0.34 -17.28 5.12
C ASP A 42 -0.89 -18.39 6.04
N GLN A 43 -1.81 -19.20 5.50
CA GLN A 43 -2.53 -20.17 6.29
C GLN A 43 -1.66 -21.31 6.84
N LYS A 44 -0.52 -21.59 6.21
CA LYS A 44 0.41 -22.65 6.61
C LYS A 44 1.41 -22.16 7.65
N SER A 45 2.10 -21.07 7.36
CA SER A 45 3.13 -20.52 8.25
C SER A 45 2.58 -19.67 9.39
N LYS A 46 1.33 -19.19 9.28
CA LYS A 46 0.69 -18.23 10.20
C LYS A 46 1.44 -16.90 10.30
N GLN A 47 2.30 -16.62 9.34
CA GLN A 47 3.07 -15.37 9.27
C GLN A 47 2.42 -14.42 8.26
N ILE A 48 2.64 -13.12 8.46
CA ILE A 48 2.28 -12.12 7.45
C ILE A 48 3.29 -12.23 6.30
N VAL A 49 2.77 -12.42 5.09
CA VAL A 49 3.54 -12.55 3.84
C VAL A 49 2.94 -11.64 2.78
N GLY A 50 3.65 -11.38 1.69
CA GLY A 50 3.16 -10.59 0.58
C GLY A 50 4.24 -9.75 -0.06
N LEU A 51 3.89 -9.12 -1.18
CA LEU A 51 4.81 -8.25 -1.94
C LEU A 51 5.41 -7.15 -1.05
N ASP A 52 4.58 -6.46 -0.27
CA ASP A 52 5.01 -5.37 0.61
C ASP A 52 5.93 -5.89 1.73
N VAL A 53 5.64 -7.09 2.24
CA VAL A 53 6.43 -7.76 3.28
C VAL A 53 7.81 -8.13 2.74
N ASP A 54 7.92 -8.56 1.48
CA ASP A 54 9.21 -8.91 0.88
C ASP A 54 10.08 -7.65 0.63
N TYR A 55 9.47 -6.52 0.25
CA TYR A 55 10.17 -5.23 0.26
C TYR A 55 10.60 -4.80 1.68
N ALA A 56 9.75 -4.98 2.69
CA ALA A 56 10.10 -4.69 4.09
C ALA A 56 11.29 -5.53 4.57
N LYS A 57 11.31 -6.83 4.23
CA LYS A 57 12.45 -7.72 4.52
C LYS A 57 13.73 -7.24 3.83
N ALA A 58 13.64 -6.80 2.57
CA ALA A 58 14.80 -6.30 1.85
C ALA A 58 15.38 -5.03 2.49
N LEU A 59 14.51 -4.10 2.94
CA LEU A 59 14.92 -2.89 3.66
C LEU A 59 15.56 -3.23 5.02
N ALA A 60 14.97 -4.13 5.81
CA ALA A 60 15.52 -4.57 7.09
C ALA A 60 16.89 -5.25 6.92
N ASN A 61 17.02 -6.14 5.94
CA ASN A 61 18.28 -6.81 5.61
C ASN A 61 19.38 -5.80 5.20
N LYS A 62 19.03 -4.77 4.40
CA LYS A 62 19.98 -3.72 4.01
C LYS A 62 20.44 -2.87 5.20
N LEU A 63 19.56 -2.66 6.20
CA LEU A 63 19.92 -2.01 7.48
C LEU A 63 20.71 -2.90 8.41
N GLY A 64 20.68 -4.22 8.24
CA GLY A 64 21.26 -5.18 9.17
C GLY A 64 20.49 -5.30 10.48
N VAL A 65 19.16 -5.11 10.46
CA VAL A 65 18.27 -5.14 11.63
C VAL A 65 17.16 -6.18 11.50
N THR A 66 16.53 -6.52 12.61
CA THR A 66 15.35 -7.40 12.63
C THR A 66 14.12 -6.67 12.11
N LEU A 67 13.30 -7.34 11.31
CA LEU A 67 11.99 -6.84 10.88
C LEU A 67 10.92 -7.20 11.91
N GLU A 68 10.18 -6.19 12.37
CA GLU A 68 8.96 -6.35 13.16
C GLU A 68 7.77 -5.85 12.35
N LEU A 69 6.86 -6.75 11.99
CA LEU A 69 5.62 -6.40 11.29
C LEU A 69 4.51 -6.06 12.28
N ARG A 70 3.82 -4.95 12.02
CA ARG A 70 2.61 -4.54 12.73
C ARG A 70 1.43 -4.56 11.78
N SER A 71 0.44 -5.39 12.11
CA SER A 71 -0.81 -5.46 11.37
C SER A 71 -1.51 -4.10 11.35
N THR A 72 -2.06 -3.73 10.20
CA THR A 72 -2.83 -2.50 10.02
C THR A 72 -3.98 -2.70 9.03
N ASN A 73 -4.93 -1.78 9.07
CA ASN A 73 -5.94 -1.59 8.03
C ASN A 73 -5.72 -0.25 7.30
N PRO A 74 -6.43 0.04 6.20
CA PRO A 74 -6.18 1.24 5.42
C PRO A 74 -6.33 2.55 6.21
N ALA A 75 -7.27 2.65 7.15
CA ALA A 75 -7.51 3.86 7.94
C ALA A 75 -6.42 4.13 8.98
N ASN A 76 -5.76 3.09 9.49
CA ASN A 76 -4.77 3.19 10.56
C ASN A 76 -3.33 3.43 10.08
N ARG A 77 -3.05 3.38 8.77
CA ARG A 77 -1.70 3.55 8.21
C ARG A 77 -1.03 4.86 8.65
N ILE A 78 -1.70 6.00 8.43
CA ILE A 78 -1.19 7.32 8.81
C ILE A 78 -1.08 7.46 10.33
N PRO A 79 -2.11 7.17 11.14
CA PRO A 79 -2.01 7.23 12.60
C PRO A 79 -0.86 6.40 13.21
N LEU A 80 -0.60 5.20 12.71
CA LEU A 80 0.51 4.38 13.19
C LEU A 80 1.87 5.03 12.91
N LEU A 81 2.04 5.61 11.72
CA LEU A 81 3.28 6.27 11.33
C LEU A 81 3.51 7.57 12.11
N THR A 82 2.50 8.46 12.14
CA THR A 82 2.60 9.78 12.79
C THR A 82 2.74 9.71 14.32
N SER A 83 2.22 8.64 14.94
CA SER A 83 2.40 8.39 16.38
C SER A 83 3.76 7.73 16.71
N GLY A 84 4.61 7.42 15.72
CA GLY A 84 5.92 6.78 15.94
C GLY A 84 5.84 5.31 16.35
N LYS A 85 4.67 4.67 16.25
CA LYS A 85 4.50 3.24 16.55
C LYS A 85 5.16 2.34 15.52
N VAL A 86 5.38 2.83 14.31
CA VAL A 86 6.11 2.18 13.23
C VAL A 86 7.09 3.16 12.59
N ASP A 87 8.09 2.61 11.92
CA ASP A 87 9.12 3.37 11.20
C ASP A 87 8.73 3.56 9.73
N PHE A 88 8.05 2.58 9.14
CA PHE A 88 7.52 2.62 7.78
C PHE A 88 6.08 2.14 7.70
N VAL A 89 5.40 2.55 6.62
CA VAL A 89 4.17 1.93 6.12
C VAL A 89 4.47 1.29 4.76
N LEU A 90 4.38 -0.02 4.69
CA LEU A 90 4.38 -0.84 3.48
C LEU A 90 3.07 -1.65 3.47
N ALA A 91 2.02 -1.04 2.94
CA ALA A 91 0.65 -1.56 2.99
C ALA A 91 -0.16 -1.02 1.81
N ASN A 92 0.31 -1.31 0.58
CA ASN A 92 -0.29 -0.86 -0.68
C ASN A 92 -0.68 0.63 -0.61
N PHE A 93 0.32 1.49 -0.34
CA PHE A 93 0.08 2.85 0.10
C PHE A 93 0.27 3.87 -1.03
N THR A 94 -0.83 4.28 -1.64
CA THR A 94 -0.85 5.25 -2.75
C THR A 94 -0.24 6.58 -2.32
N ILE A 95 0.70 7.08 -3.12
CA ILE A 95 1.29 8.40 -3.01
C ILE A 95 0.25 9.43 -3.45
N THR A 96 -0.12 10.36 -2.57
CA THR A 96 -0.99 11.49 -2.89
C THR A 96 -0.45 12.77 -2.28
N GLU A 97 -0.75 13.92 -2.90
CA GLU A 97 -0.36 15.23 -2.36
C GLU A 97 -0.92 15.46 -0.95
N GLU A 98 -2.16 15.01 -0.68
CA GLU A 98 -2.78 15.18 0.63
C GLU A 98 -2.05 14.39 1.72
N ARG A 99 -1.67 13.14 1.42
CA ARG A 99 -0.86 12.32 2.33
C ARG A 99 0.53 12.89 2.51
N ALA A 100 1.12 13.42 1.44
CA ALA A 100 2.46 14.01 1.45
C ALA A 100 2.56 15.28 2.33
N LYS A 101 1.45 15.90 2.72
CA LYS A 101 1.44 16.96 3.73
C LYS A 101 1.78 16.45 5.12
N GLN A 102 1.44 15.19 5.44
CA GLN A 102 1.54 14.60 6.78
C GLN A 102 2.75 13.67 6.95
N LEU A 103 3.25 13.11 5.86
CA LEU A 103 4.36 12.14 5.84
C LEU A 103 5.17 12.30 4.56
N ASP A 104 6.32 11.66 4.48
CA ASP A 104 7.09 11.57 3.25
C ASP A 104 6.91 10.20 2.60
N PHE A 105 7.18 10.13 1.31
CA PHE A 105 7.13 8.89 0.55
C PHE A 105 8.47 8.60 -0.11
N SER A 106 8.75 7.33 -0.32
CA SER A 106 9.76 6.89 -1.26
C SER A 106 9.36 7.19 -2.71
N ILE A 107 10.29 6.97 -3.65
CA ILE A 107 9.92 6.73 -5.04
C ILE A 107 8.94 5.55 -5.13
N PRO A 108 8.09 5.47 -6.18
CA PRO A 108 7.17 4.37 -6.35
C PRO A 108 7.89 3.03 -6.48
N TYR A 109 7.37 1.99 -5.79
CA TYR A 109 7.80 0.60 -5.97
C TYR A 109 6.76 -0.25 -6.71
N PHE A 110 5.54 0.27 -6.89
CA PHE A 110 4.44 -0.40 -7.57
C PHE A 110 3.49 0.63 -8.22
N SER A 111 2.77 0.20 -9.27
CA SER A 111 1.69 0.99 -9.86
C SER A 111 0.46 0.13 -10.12
N SER A 112 -0.71 0.73 -10.02
CA SER A 112 -2.00 0.09 -10.24
C SER A 112 -3.05 1.11 -10.65
N GLY A 113 -4.27 0.65 -10.93
CA GLY A 113 -5.44 1.49 -11.15
C GLY A 113 -6.62 0.96 -10.36
N GLN A 114 -7.53 1.87 -9.99
CA GLN A 114 -8.77 1.53 -9.33
C GLN A 114 -9.70 0.81 -10.31
N GLN A 115 -10.13 -0.38 -9.93
CA GLN A 115 -11.08 -1.24 -10.66
C GLN A 115 -12.25 -1.65 -9.77
N PHE A 116 -13.12 -2.48 -10.33
CA PHE A 116 -14.35 -2.92 -9.67
C PHE A 116 -14.51 -4.42 -9.82
N LEU A 117 -15.03 -5.07 -8.78
CA LEU A 117 -15.51 -6.45 -8.81
C LEU A 117 -17.03 -6.41 -8.66
N ALA A 118 -17.75 -6.99 -9.59
CA ALA A 118 -19.21 -7.04 -9.60
C ALA A 118 -19.70 -8.42 -10.05
N LYS A 119 -21.01 -8.69 -9.91
CA LYS A 119 -21.60 -9.87 -10.53
C LYS A 119 -21.50 -9.76 -12.04
N LYS A 120 -21.23 -10.88 -12.70
CA LYS A 120 -21.04 -10.95 -14.14
C LYS A 120 -22.20 -10.32 -14.92
N GLY A 121 -21.87 -9.45 -15.88
CA GLY A 121 -22.84 -8.76 -16.73
C GLY A 121 -23.60 -7.60 -16.08
N THR A 122 -23.26 -7.21 -14.83
CA THR A 122 -23.99 -6.14 -14.12
C THR A 122 -23.31 -4.76 -14.18
N LEU A 123 -22.02 -4.71 -14.57
CA LEU A 123 -21.23 -3.48 -14.64
C LEU A 123 -20.30 -3.56 -15.86
N SER A 124 -20.36 -2.59 -16.77
CA SER A 124 -19.56 -2.60 -18.00
C SER A 124 -18.88 -1.26 -18.32
N SER A 125 -19.30 -0.17 -17.69
CA SER A 125 -18.71 1.16 -17.93
C SER A 125 -18.70 2.03 -16.67
N PRO A 126 -17.81 3.05 -16.60
CA PRO A 126 -17.76 3.98 -15.47
C PRO A 126 -19.07 4.74 -15.25
N ASP A 127 -19.83 5.06 -16.29
CA ASP A 127 -21.09 5.82 -16.17
C ASP A 127 -22.13 5.10 -15.31
N GLN A 128 -22.12 3.77 -15.32
CA GLN A 128 -23.03 2.94 -14.53
C GLN A 128 -22.74 2.97 -13.04
N LEU A 129 -21.54 3.43 -12.61
CA LEU A 129 -21.21 3.56 -11.20
C LEU A 129 -22.16 4.52 -10.45
N ASN A 130 -22.67 5.54 -11.15
CA ASN A 130 -23.67 6.44 -10.60
C ASN A 130 -25.00 5.70 -10.38
N GLY A 131 -25.48 5.73 -9.13
CA GLY A 131 -26.70 5.05 -8.72
C GLY A 131 -26.46 3.67 -8.09
N LEU A 132 -25.27 3.08 -8.20
CA LEU A 132 -24.93 1.83 -7.53
C LEU A 132 -24.51 2.05 -6.08
N ARG A 133 -24.77 1.04 -5.24
CA ARG A 133 -24.15 0.91 -3.92
C ARG A 133 -22.81 0.19 -4.10
N ILE A 134 -21.72 0.90 -3.80
CA ILE A 134 -20.37 0.39 -4.03
C ILE A 134 -19.62 0.33 -2.70
N ALA A 135 -19.08 -0.84 -2.38
CA ALA A 135 -18.24 -1.02 -1.22
C ALA A 135 -16.81 -0.53 -1.50
N ALA A 136 -16.25 0.18 -0.54
CA ALA A 136 -14.86 0.63 -0.54
C ALA A 136 -14.26 0.47 0.86
N ASP A 137 -12.93 0.29 0.93
CA ASP A 137 -12.25 0.27 2.22
C ASP A 137 -12.05 1.73 2.70
N LYS A 138 -12.42 1.98 3.95
CA LYS A 138 -12.29 3.29 4.59
C LYS A 138 -10.84 3.78 4.61
N GLY A 139 -10.64 5.06 4.25
CA GLY A 139 -9.30 5.69 4.24
C GLY A 139 -8.44 5.34 3.03
N THR A 140 -9.03 4.73 1.99
CA THR A 140 -8.37 4.48 0.71
C THR A 140 -8.60 5.62 -0.28
N THR A 141 -7.71 5.73 -1.27
CA THR A 141 -7.91 6.59 -2.45
C THR A 141 -9.11 6.14 -3.25
N ASN A 142 -9.40 4.84 -3.29
CA ASN A 142 -10.56 4.26 -3.97
C ASN A 142 -11.88 4.82 -3.41
N GLU A 143 -12.01 4.94 -2.09
CA GLU A 143 -13.16 5.59 -1.47
C GLU A 143 -13.25 7.07 -1.83
N ILE A 144 -12.13 7.80 -1.79
CA ILE A 144 -12.05 9.23 -2.08
C ILE A 144 -12.44 9.51 -3.53
N VAL A 145 -11.89 8.76 -4.49
CA VAL A 145 -12.19 8.89 -5.92
C VAL A 145 -13.67 8.65 -6.20
N LEU A 146 -14.25 7.59 -5.61
CA LEU A 146 -15.69 7.35 -5.78
C LEU A 146 -16.54 8.53 -5.32
N ARG A 147 -16.27 9.06 -4.13
CA ARG A 147 -17.05 10.18 -3.57
C ARG A 147 -16.88 11.47 -4.38
N ARG A 148 -15.68 11.70 -4.93
CA ARG A 148 -15.36 12.90 -5.70
C ARG A 148 -15.92 12.84 -7.12
N ASP A 149 -15.66 11.75 -7.82
CA ASP A 149 -15.86 11.67 -9.29
C ASP A 149 -17.20 11.00 -9.66
N PHE A 150 -17.78 10.23 -8.72
CA PHE A 150 -19.08 9.57 -8.90
C PHE A 150 -20.06 9.94 -7.79
N PRO A 151 -20.47 11.22 -7.70
CA PRO A 151 -21.23 11.74 -6.55
C PRO A 151 -22.64 11.13 -6.40
N LYS A 152 -23.15 10.46 -7.43
CA LYS A 152 -24.44 9.75 -7.39
C LYS A 152 -24.28 8.28 -6.96
N ALA A 153 -23.05 7.77 -6.83
CA ALA A 153 -22.81 6.45 -6.26
C ALA A 153 -23.04 6.47 -4.74
N VAL A 154 -23.66 5.42 -4.22
CA VAL A 154 -23.83 5.24 -2.79
C VAL A 154 -22.62 4.46 -2.24
N VAL A 155 -21.65 5.17 -1.71
CA VAL A 155 -20.42 4.56 -1.19
C VAL A 155 -20.66 3.99 0.21
N VAL A 156 -20.48 2.68 0.37
CA VAL A 156 -20.57 1.96 1.63
C VAL A 156 -19.14 1.61 2.09
N SER A 157 -18.70 2.24 3.17
CA SER A 157 -17.32 2.09 3.68
C SER A 157 -17.21 0.90 4.63
N PHE A 158 -16.17 0.10 4.45
CA PHE A 158 -15.80 -1.03 5.30
C PHE A 158 -14.40 -0.83 5.86
N ASP A 159 -14.09 -1.51 6.95
CA ASP A 159 -12.77 -1.42 7.57
C ASP A 159 -11.69 -2.15 6.75
N ASP A 160 -12.10 -3.18 5.96
CA ASP A 160 -11.19 -4.00 5.16
C ASP A 160 -11.92 -4.71 4.01
N THR A 161 -11.17 -5.07 2.96
CA THR A 161 -11.66 -5.71 1.72
C THR A 161 -12.48 -6.99 1.95
N PRO A 162 -12.15 -7.91 2.87
CA PRO A 162 -12.97 -9.09 3.14
C PRO A 162 -14.41 -8.76 3.56
N PHE A 163 -14.61 -7.70 4.35
CA PHE A 163 -15.96 -7.26 4.73
C PHE A 163 -16.72 -6.65 3.55
N ALA A 164 -16.03 -5.81 2.75
CA ALA A 164 -16.57 -5.24 1.52
C ALA A 164 -17.04 -6.34 0.55
N PHE A 165 -16.23 -7.38 0.37
CA PHE A 165 -16.56 -8.51 -0.48
C PHE A 165 -17.75 -9.35 0.08
N THR A 166 -17.80 -9.56 1.38
CA THR A 166 -18.95 -10.23 2.02
C THR A 166 -20.25 -9.48 1.75
N ALA A 167 -20.22 -8.14 1.78
CA ALA A 167 -21.39 -7.32 1.44
C ALA A 167 -21.82 -7.49 -0.03
N LEU A 168 -20.87 -7.65 -0.98
CA LEU A 168 -21.18 -7.96 -2.38
C LEU A 168 -21.86 -9.33 -2.52
N ARG A 169 -21.31 -10.36 -1.90
CA ARG A 169 -21.89 -11.72 -1.93
C ARG A 169 -23.31 -11.75 -1.39
N ASN A 170 -23.57 -11.02 -0.31
CA ASN A 170 -24.89 -10.94 0.32
C ASN A 170 -25.86 -10.01 -0.44
N GLY A 171 -25.43 -9.34 -1.52
CA GLY A 171 -26.27 -8.43 -2.30
C GLY A 171 -26.51 -7.07 -1.63
N ASN A 172 -25.80 -6.74 -0.55
CA ASN A 172 -25.91 -5.45 0.16
C ASN A 172 -25.31 -4.30 -0.66
N VAL A 173 -24.36 -4.62 -1.56
CA VAL A 173 -23.76 -3.70 -2.53
C VAL A 173 -23.73 -4.39 -3.90
N GLN A 174 -23.63 -3.60 -4.99
CA GLN A 174 -23.57 -4.10 -6.35
C GLN A 174 -22.15 -4.29 -6.87
N ALA A 175 -21.18 -3.58 -6.27
CA ALA A 175 -19.77 -3.70 -6.63
C ALA A 175 -18.87 -3.49 -5.39
N VAL A 176 -17.63 -4.00 -5.48
CA VAL A 176 -16.53 -3.66 -4.59
C VAL A 176 -15.47 -2.96 -5.42
N THR A 177 -14.90 -1.86 -4.92
CA THR A 177 -13.79 -1.20 -5.58
C THR A 177 -12.49 -1.40 -4.81
N GLN A 178 -11.42 -1.67 -5.57
CA GLN A 178 -10.04 -1.81 -5.08
C GLN A 178 -9.05 -1.61 -6.23
N ASP A 179 -7.76 -1.69 -5.88
CA ASP A 179 -6.70 -1.80 -6.88
C ASP A 179 -6.83 -3.11 -7.66
N GLY A 180 -6.65 -3.06 -8.98
CA GLY A 180 -6.85 -4.21 -9.86
C GLY A 180 -6.18 -5.50 -9.41
N PRO A 181 -4.87 -5.50 -9.06
CA PRO A 181 -4.17 -6.70 -8.58
C PRO A 181 -4.81 -7.34 -7.33
N LYS A 182 -5.38 -6.55 -6.42
CA LYS A 182 -6.11 -7.07 -5.25
C LYS A 182 -7.41 -7.75 -5.66
N LEU A 183 -8.15 -7.15 -6.60
CA LEU A 183 -9.40 -7.74 -7.11
C LEU A 183 -9.13 -9.03 -7.90
N VAL A 184 -8.07 -9.06 -8.71
CA VAL A 184 -7.66 -10.28 -9.43
C VAL A 184 -7.32 -11.40 -8.44
N SER A 185 -6.54 -11.10 -7.40
CA SER A 185 -6.22 -12.06 -6.35
C SER A 185 -7.47 -12.53 -5.60
N LEU A 186 -8.37 -11.61 -5.26
CA LEU A 186 -9.62 -11.94 -4.61
C LEU A 186 -10.47 -12.88 -5.50
N LEU A 187 -10.67 -12.52 -6.75
CA LEU A 187 -11.46 -13.30 -7.72
C LEU A 187 -10.87 -14.69 -7.93
N ALA A 188 -9.53 -14.81 -8.08
CA ALA A 188 -8.86 -16.08 -8.31
C ALA A 188 -9.09 -17.11 -7.18
N ASN A 189 -9.29 -16.64 -5.96
CA ASN A 189 -9.48 -17.48 -4.76
C ASN A 189 -10.95 -17.75 -4.41
N LEU A 190 -11.91 -17.29 -5.22
CA LEU A 190 -13.31 -17.55 -4.99
C LEU A 190 -13.73 -18.93 -5.50
N PRO A 191 -14.51 -19.71 -4.73
CA PRO A 191 -15.05 -20.97 -5.20
C PRO A 191 -16.09 -20.79 -6.33
N ASP A 192 -16.79 -19.66 -6.34
CA ASP A 192 -17.84 -19.26 -7.28
C ASP A 192 -17.39 -18.12 -8.22
N LYS A 193 -16.10 -18.05 -8.54
CA LYS A 193 -15.49 -16.97 -9.32
C LYS A 193 -16.17 -16.68 -10.67
N GLU A 194 -16.77 -17.69 -11.29
CA GLU A 194 -17.47 -17.55 -12.57
C GLU A 194 -18.75 -16.68 -12.49
N ALA A 195 -19.24 -16.44 -11.25
CA ALA A 195 -20.38 -15.55 -11.00
C ALA A 195 -19.99 -14.07 -10.95
N TYR A 196 -18.69 -13.76 -10.93
CA TYR A 196 -18.16 -12.41 -10.80
C TYR A 196 -17.22 -12.08 -11.95
N GLU A 197 -16.99 -10.78 -12.15
CA GLU A 197 -16.02 -10.26 -13.11
C GLU A 197 -15.41 -8.95 -12.65
N ILE A 198 -14.25 -8.64 -13.19
CA ILE A 198 -13.61 -7.34 -13.12
C ILE A 198 -13.80 -6.70 -14.49
N PRO A 199 -14.70 -5.71 -14.64
CA PRO A 199 -14.91 -5.02 -15.92
C PRO A 199 -13.61 -4.40 -16.45
N PRO A 200 -13.39 -4.34 -17.78
CA PRO A 200 -12.13 -3.93 -18.38
C PRO A 200 -11.96 -2.40 -18.43
N PHE A 201 -12.23 -1.72 -17.32
CA PHE A 201 -11.96 -0.28 -17.18
C PHE A 201 -11.29 0.03 -15.83
N THR A 202 -10.54 1.12 -15.80
CA THR A 202 -9.95 1.71 -14.60
C THR A 202 -10.42 3.17 -14.49
N VAL A 203 -10.49 3.68 -13.26
CA VAL A 203 -10.87 5.08 -13.00
C VAL A 203 -9.74 5.91 -12.38
N SER A 204 -8.60 5.29 -12.12
CA SER A 204 -7.40 5.99 -11.69
C SER A 204 -6.14 5.28 -12.20
N ASN A 205 -4.99 5.99 -12.09
CA ASN A 205 -3.66 5.41 -12.23
C ASN A 205 -2.87 5.84 -10.99
N ASP A 206 -2.56 4.88 -10.14
CA ASP A 206 -2.02 5.10 -8.81
C ASP A 206 -0.59 4.55 -8.69
N TYR A 207 0.27 5.27 -7.96
CA TYR A 207 1.61 4.85 -7.63
C TYR A 207 1.72 4.60 -6.12
N MET A 208 2.28 3.46 -5.73
CA MET A 208 2.47 3.07 -4.33
C MET A 208 3.91 3.33 -3.92
N GLY A 209 4.07 3.94 -2.75
CA GLY A 209 5.36 4.23 -2.12
C GLY A 209 5.41 3.75 -0.68
N VAL A 210 6.62 3.66 -0.15
CA VAL A 210 6.85 3.45 1.29
C VAL A 210 6.50 4.74 2.01
N GLY A 211 5.57 4.69 2.96
CA GLY A 211 5.26 5.81 3.84
C GLY A 211 6.32 5.95 4.93
N ILE A 212 6.86 7.15 5.09
CA ILE A 212 8.00 7.48 5.96
C ILE A 212 7.59 8.67 6.83
N PRO A 213 8.00 8.77 8.09
CA PRO A 213 7.72 9.94 8.92
C PRO A 213 8.18 11.24 8.26
N LYS A 214 7.43 12.32 8.45
CA LYS A 214 7.70 13.62 7.81
C LYS A 214 9.04 14.20 8.24
N GLY A 215 9.82 14.68 7.26
CA GLY A 215 11.09 15.37 7.49
C GLY A 215 12.33 14.46 7.61
N GLU A 216 12.16 13.15 7.48
CA GLU A 216 13.24 12.16 7.61
C GLU A 216 14.01 11.95 6.30
N ALA A 217 14.70 12.99 5.81
CA ALA A 217 15.35 13.01 4.50
C ALA A 217 16.37 11.87 4.30
N ARG A 218 17.19 11.55 5.33
CA ARG A 218 18.16 10.44 5.24
C ARG A 218 17.46 9.09 5.13
N LEU A 219 16.33 8.91 5.82
CA LEU A 219 15.54 7.69 5.75
C LEU A 219 14.89 7.54 4.38
N VAL A 220 14.37 8.64 3.79
CA VAL A 220 13.83 8.66 2.41
C VAL A 220 14.94 8.29 1.42
N ALA A 221 16.13 8.89 1.54
CA ALA A 221 17.26 8.58 0.67
C ALA A 221 17.65 7.10 0.75
N PHE A 222 17.80 6.56 1.96
CA PHE A 222 18.09 5.14 2.20
C PHE A 222 17.07 4.20 1.52
N VAL A 223 15.76 4.48 1.68
CA VAL A 223 14.70 3.67 1.07
C VAL A 223 14.77 3.76 -0.45
N ASN A 224 14.94 4.96 -1.02
CA ASN A 224 15.03 5.15 -2.47
C ASN A 224 16.23 4.45 -3.09
N GLU A 225 17.41 4.58 -2.48
CA GLU A 225 18.63 3.91 -2.92
C GLU A 225 18.47 2.38 -2.86
N THR A 226 17.86 1.85 -1.80
CA THR A 226 17.60 0.42 -1.67
C THR A 226 16.62 -0.08 -2.75
N LEU A 227 15.54 0.65 -3.01
CA LEU A 227 14.57 0.29 -4.04
C LEU A 227 15.22 0.28 -5.45
N LEU A 228 16.04 1.29 -5.78
CA LEU A 228 16.78 1.35 -7.05
C LEU A 228 17.81 0.22 -7.16
N GLU A 229 18.50 -0.13 -6.08
CA GLU A 229 19.43 -1.27 -6.05
C GLU A 229 18.70 -2.59 -6.30
N LEU A 230 17.53 -2.81 -5.68
CA LEU A 230 16.70 -3.99 -5.91
C LEU A 230 16.23 -4.10 -7.37
N GLU A 231 15.93 -2.97 -8.01
CA GLU A 231 15.58 -2.94 -9.43
C GLU A 231 16.81 -3.27 -10.30
N GLY A 232 17.93 -2.61 -10.05
CA GLY A 232 19.15 -2.76 -10.84
C GLY A 232 19.77 -4.16 -10.78
N ASN A 233 19.61 -4.87 -9.66
CA ASN A 233 20.15 -6.21 -9.46
C ASN A 233 19.13 -7.35 -9.72
N GLY A 234 17.92 -7.01 -10.20
CA GLY A 234 16.87 -7.98 -10.57
C GLY A 234 16.04 -8.52 -9.40
N LYS A 235 16.35 -8.15 -8.15
CA LYS A 235 15.59 -8.62 -6.97
C LYS A 235 14.16 -8.06 -6.95
N ALA A 236 13.94 -6.83 -7.44
CA ALA A 236 12.59 -6.28 -7.55
C ALA A 236 11.72 -7.09 -8.53
N ALA A 237 12.29 -7.55 -9.66
CA ALA A 237 11.60 -8.45 -10.57
C ALA A 237 11.30 -9.80 -9.91
N ALA A 238 12.26 -10.38 -9.18
CA ALA A 238 12.06 -11.64 -8.47
C ALA A 238 10.98 -11.53 -7.38
N ILE A 239 10.92 -10.43 -6.62
CA ILE A 239 9.86 -10.14 -5.66
C ILE A 239 8.50 -10.06 -6.38
N TYR A 240 8.43 -9.34 -7.50
CA TYR A 240 7.21 -9.25 -8.30
C TYR A 240 6.74 -10.61 -8.79
N ASP A 241 7.64 -11.40 -9.37
CA ASP A 241 7.33 -12.71 -9.94
C ASP A 241 6.90 -13.74 -8.89
N ALA A 242 7.35 -13.60 -7.64
CA ALA A 242 6.89 -14.45 -6.54
C ALA A 242 5.39 -14.29 -6.27
N TRP A 243 4.81 -13.12 -6.58
CA TRP A 243 3.40 -12.81 -6.29
C TRP A 243 2.53 -12.71 -7.54
N PHE A 244 3.10 -12.31 -8.68
CA PHE A 244 2.39 -12.05 -9.93
C PHE A 244 2.99 -12.77 -11.13
N GLY A 245 4.00 -13.60 -10.93
CA GLY A 245 4.64 -14.35 -12.01
C GLY A 245 3.74 -15.44 -12.61
N PRO A 246 4.17 -16.07 -13.72
CA PRO A 246 3.34 -16.97 -14.51
C PRO A 246 2.86 -18.22 -13.76
N ASN A 247 3.53 -18.59 -12.68
CA ASN A 247 3.20 -19.77 -11.86
C ASN A 247 2.34 -19.43 -10.61
N THR A 248 1.86 -18.20 -10.50
CA THR A 248 1.00 -17.76 -9.38
C THR A 248 -0.48 -17.92 -9.75
N PRO A 249 -1.40 -17.95 -8.77
CA PRO A 249 -2.83 -17.98 -9.04
C PRO A 249 -3.36 -16.77 -9.82
N GLN A 250 -2.65 -15.64 -9.80
CA GLN A 250 -3.03 -14.39 -10.42
C GLN A 250 -1.87 -13.78 -11.26
N PRO A 251 -1.45 -14.42 -12.36
CA PRO A 251 -0.35 -13.90 -13.15
C PRO A 251 -0.71 -12.55 -13.78
N LEU A 252 0.16 -11.56 -13.58
CA LEU A 252 0.03 -10.22 -14.15
C LEU A 252 1.37 -9.78 -14.75
N PRO A 253 1.38 -9.14 -15.93
CA PRO A 253 2.59 -8.60 -16.50
C PRO A 253 3.11 -7.42 -15.64
N ARG A 254 4.43 -7.37 -15.46
CA ARG A 254 5.07 -6.25 -14.78
C ARG A 254 5.22 -5.08 -15.74
N LEU A 255 4.30 -4.10 -15.66
CA LEU A 255 4.26 -2.92 -16.53
C LEU A 255 5.01 -1.71 -15.94
N PHE A 256 5.51 -1.80 -14.72
CA PHE A 256 6.18 -0.73 -14.00
C PHE A 256 7.56 -1.19 -13.52
N LYS A 257 8.56 -0.33 -13.65
CA LYS A 257 9.89 -0.49 -13.05
C LYS A 257 10.14 0.62 -12.03
N ILE A 258 10.84 0.27 -10.97
CA ILE A 258 11.23 1.25 -9.94
C ILE A 258 12.19 2.26 -10.57
N GLY A 259 11.88 3.56 -10.42
CA GLY A 259 12.66 4.64 -11.03
C GLY A 259 12.15 5.09 -12.40
N ASP A 260 11.13 4.45 -12.97
CA ASP A 260 10.47 4.97 -14.17
C ASP A 260 9.90 6.37 -13.88
N LYS A 261 10.02 7.25 -14.86
CA LYS A 261 9.42 8.59 -14.76
C LYS A 261 7.90 8.47 -14.83
N LYS A 262 7.25 9.21 -13.94
CA LYS A 262 5.79 9.36 -13.90
C LYS A 262 5.28 10.07 -15.15
#